data_eca2e308892457e92f7f528a852d73de
#
_entry.id   eca2e308892457e92f7f528a852d73de
#
_cell.length_a   1.000
_cell.length_b   1.000
_cell.length_c   1.000
_cell.angle_alpha   90.00
_cell.angle_beta   90.00
_cell.angle_gamma   90.00
#
_symmetry.space_group_name_H-M   'P 1'
#
loop_
_entity.id
_entity.type
_entity.pdbx_description
1 polymer ?
#
loop_
_entity_poly.entity_id
_entity_poly.type
_entity_poly.pdbx_seq_one_letter_code
_entity_poly.pdbx_strand_id
1 'polypeptide(L)'
;LSNKFNISTTNSIRLTGLQKGETCISNSNGSEHYPKIDRFYGELTDYIPTKNGVANIDLKRTAFGLKFIVTPPVDGTLSVSYIWTNNGSINSNIKLSADDNILESSSMYTFYEVYKCWQAEKYNEDFTIQLTWKRANGATQTFEEVITVKRNVMTTVNVNVNGGTTDSSLGVKEDDTPMGN
;
A
#
# COMPACT_ATOMS: atom_id res chain seq x y z
N LEU A 1 -21.67 -12.33 -0.64
CA LEU A 1 -21.55 -11.14 0.21
C LEU A 1 -22.49 -11.33 1.40
N SER A 2 -21.96 -11.67 2.58
CA SER A 2 -22.77 -11.71 3.80
C SER A 2 -22.79 -10.31 4.40
N ASN A 3 -23.88 -9.59 4.18
CA ASN A 3 -24.10 -8.29 4.80
C ASN A 3 -24.41 -8.49 6.29
N LYS A 4 -23.40 -8.37 7.15
CA LYS A 4 -23.65 -8.32 8.60
C LYS A 4 -23.83 -6.87 9.01
N PHE A 5 -25.06 -6.52 9.34
CA PHE A 5 -25.37 -5.23 9.96
C PHE A 5 -24.98 -5.29 11.44
N ASN A 6 -24.08 -4.44 11.88
CA ASN A 6 -23.86 -4.18 13.29
C ASN A 6 -24.60 -2.87 13.63
N ILE A 7 -25.75 -2.96 14.24
CA ILE A 7 -26.43 -1.81 14.83
C ILE A 7 -25.75 -1.56 16.18
N SER A 8 -24.96 -0.49 16.27
CA SER A 8 -24.38 -0.07 17.55
C SER A 8 -25.41 0.78 18.32
N THR A 9 -25.30 0.79 19.64
CA THR A 9 -26.11 1.63 20.51
C THR A 9 -25.86 3.15 20.33
N THR A 10 -24.96 3.52 19.45
CA THR A 10 -24.56 4.91 19.14
C THR A 10 -25.21 5.44 17.85
N ASN A 11 -26.32 4.87 17.40
CA ASN A 11 -27.05 5.34 16.21
C ASN A 11 -26.24 5.41 14.91
N SER A 12 -25.23 4.58 14.75
CA SER A 12 -24.46 4.48 13.50
C SER A 12 -24.55 3.09 12.91
N ILE A 13 -24.71 3.03 11.58
CA ILE A 13 -24.63 1.79 10.80
C ILE A 13 -23.30 1.79 10.07
N ARG A 14 -22.46 0.80 10.33
CA ARG A 14 -21.21 0.59 9.62
C ARG A 14 -21.34 -0.57 8.66
N LEU A 15 -21.12 -0.31 7.38
CA LEU A 15 -20.96 -1.35 6.37
C LEU A 15 -19.49 -1.44 6.02
N THR A 16 -18.87 -2.53 6.43
CA THR A 16 -17.52 -2.83 6.03
C THR A 16 -17.54 -4.07 5.15
N GLY A 17 -16.95 -4.02 3.98
CA GLY A 17 -16.78 -5.19 3.10
C GLY A 17 -15.82 -6.25 3.67
N LEU A 18 -15.49 -6.15 4.97
CA LEU A 18 -14.50 -6.97 5.64
C LEU A 18 -15.07 -7.88 6.66
N GLN A 19 -14.35 -8.96 6.90
CA GLN A 19 -14.58 -9.83 8.02
C GLN A 19 -14.25 -9.10 9.32
N LYS A 20 -15.06 -9.37 10.36
CA LYS A 20 -14.88 -8.80 11.68
C LYS A 20 -13.50 -9.17 12.24
N GLY A 21 -12.70 -8.17 12.55
CA GLY A 21 -11.41 -8.33 13.23
C GLY A 21 -10.16 -8.19 12.37
N GLU A 22 -10.29 -8.02 11.04
CA GLU A 22 -9.14 -7.79 10.17
C GLU A 22 -8.77 -6.31 10.11
N THR A 23 -8.06 -5.82 11.11
CA THR A 23 -7.58 -4.43 11.10
C THR A 23 -6.12 -4.31 10.72
N CYS A 24 -5.29 -5.24 11.10
CA CYS A 24 -3.89 -5.33 10.63
C CYS A 24 -3.33 -6.71 10.93
N ILE A 25 -2.28 -7.06 10.22
CA ILE A 25 -1.49 -8.24 10.51
C ILE A 25 -0.25 -7.78 11.27
N SER A 26 -0.18 -8.08 12.57
CA SER A 26 1.07 -7.96 13.31
C SER A 26 1.89 -9.22 13.14
N ASN A 27 3.20 -9.09 12.91
CA ASN A 27 4.08 -10.24 12.97
C ASN A 27 4.45 -10.58 14.41
N SER A 28 5.11 -11.71 14.62
CA SER A 28 5.57 -12.18 15.93
C SER A 28 6.54 -11.24 16.63
N ASN A 29 7.07 -10.21 15.93
CA ASN A 29 8.00 -9.21 16.47
C ASN A 29 7.30 -7.89 16.81
N GLY A 30 5.97 -7.83 16.73
CA GLY A 30 5.19 -6.62 17.02
C GLY A 30 5.22 -5.56 15.93
N SER A 31 5.80 -5.85 14.76
CA SER A 31 5.74 -4.94 13.62
C SER A 31 4.36 -4.99 12.99
N GLU A 32 3.80 -3.82 12.73
CA GLU A 32 2.52 -3.70 12.05
C GLU A 32 2.72 -3.71 10.54
N HIS A 33 1.82 -4.42 9.84
CA HIS A 33 1.83 -4.51 8.37
C HIS A 33 0.51 -4.01 7.81
N TYR A 34 0.59 -3.28 6.70
CA TYR A 34 -0.60 -2.89 5.95
C TYR A 34 -1.32 -4.13 5.42
N PRO A 35 -2.64 -4.24 5.67
CA PRO A 35 -3.41 -5.37 5.16
C PRO A 35 -3.37 -5.42 3.63
N LYS A 36 -2.97 -6.58 3.08
CA LYS A 36 -2.92 -6.82 1.64
C LYS A 36 -4.30 -7.16 1.10
N ILE A 37 -5.17 -6.16 1.08
CA ILE A 37 -6.57 -6.30 0.69
C ILE A 37 -7.11 -5.01 0.05
N ASP A 38 -8.01 -5.14 -0.91
CA ASP A 38 -8.79 -4.03 -1.47
C ASP A 38 -10.05 -3.81 -0.62
N ARG A 39 -10.10 -2.71 0.11
CA ARG A 39 -11.14 -2.40 1.07
C ARG A 39 -11.96 -1.20 0.67
N PHE A 40 -13.27 -1.33 0.86
CA PHE A 40 -14.21 -0.23 0.80
C PHE A 40 -14.78 0.03 2.20
N TYR A 41 -14.99 1.28 2.53
CA TYR A 41 -15.59 1.72 3.78
C TYR A 41 -16.66 2.77 3.52
N GLY A 42 -17.73 2.72 4.31
CA GLY A 42 -18.79 3.73 4.36
C GLY A 42 -19.47 3.70 5.71
N GLU A 43 -20.00 4.83 6.11
CA GLU A 43 -20.68 5.00 7.39
C GLU A 43 -21.94 5.86 7.20
N LEU A 44 -23.03 5.45 7.82
CA LEU A 44 -24.22 6.25 7.99
C LEU A 44 -24.32 6.61 9.46
N THR A 45 -24.06 7.88 9.78
CA THR A 45 -24.12 8.40 11.15
C THR A 45 -25.52 8.94 11.45
N ASP A 46 -25.90 8.89 12.74
CA ASP A 46 -27.14 9.49 13.25
C ASP A 46 -28.44 8.97 12.61
N TYR A 47 -28.37 7.79 11.98
CA TYR A 47 -29.56 7.16 11.40
C TYR A 47 -30.34 6.38 12.45
N ILE A 48 -31.58 6.81 12.71
CA ILE A 48 -32.53 6.12 13.58
C ILE A 48 -33.64 5.50 12.71
N PRO A 49 -33.71 4.16 12.60
CA PRO A 49 -34.75 3.53 11.83
C PRO A 49 -36.10 3.67 12.57
N THR A 50 -36.98 4.51 12.08
CA THR A 50 -38.32 4.75 12.66
C THR A 50 -39.42 3.97 11.95
N LYS A 51 -39.15 3.45 10.75
CA LYS A 51 -40.10 2.67 9.92
C LYS A 51 -39.28 1.86 8.89
N ASN A 52 -39.99 0.95 8.21
CA ASN A 52 -39.38 0.28 7.06
C ASN A 52 -39.02 1.31 5.97
N GLY A 53 -37.84 1.24 5.46
CA GLY A 53 -37.33 2.17 4.46
C GLY A 53 -36.03 1.67 3.81
N VAL A 54 -35.48 2.50 2.93
CA VAL A 54 -34.20 2.25 2.25
C VAL A 54 -33.16 3.19 2.85
N ALA A 55 -32.02 2.65 3.27
CA ALA A 55 -30.85 3.43 3.65
C ALA A 55 -29.81 3.30 2.53
N ASN A 56 -29.32 4.44 2.02
CA ASN A 56 -28.25 4.49 1.04
C ASN A 56 -26.95 4.87 1.75
N ILE A 57 -25.90 4.12 1.49
CA ILE A 57 -24.57 4.35 2.05
C ILE A 57 -23.56 4.36 0.93
N ASP A 58 -22.82 5.45 0.82
CA ASP A 58 -21.74 5.57 -0.14
C ASP A 58 -20.48 4.88 0.39
N LEU A 59 -19.98 3.93 -0.37
CA LEU A 59 -18.75 3.23 -0.08
C LEU A 59 -17.60 3.89 -0.87
N LYS A 60 -16.55 4.29 -0.18
CA LYS A 60 -15.31 4.76 -0.79
C LYS A 60 -14.22 3.70 -0.61
N ARG A 61 -13.43 3.46 -1.65
CA ARG A 61 -12.24 2.63 -1.52
C ARG A 61 -11.28 3.28 -0.52
N THR A 62 -10.79 2.52 0.46
CA THR A 62 -9.81 2.93 1.47
C THR A 62 -8.49 2.20 1.27
N ALA A 63 -8.21 1.83 0.03
CA ALA A 63 -7.03 1.12 -0.39
C ALA A 63 -6.24 1.92 -1.43
N PHE A 64 -4.99 1.54 -1.59
CA PHE A 64 -4.07 1.96 -2.63
C PHE A 64 -3.48 0.76 -3.32
N GLY A 65 -3.06 0.92 -4.57
CA GLY A 65 -2.27 -0.05 -5.31
C GLY A 65 -0.80 0.31 -5.30
N LEU A 66 0.06 -0.69 -5.30
CA LEU A 66 1.50 -0.53 -5.42
C LEU A 66 2.01 -1.53 -6.45
N LYS A 67 2.59 -0.99 -7.54
CA LYS A 67 3.21 -1.77 -8.62
C LYS A 67 4.70 -1.46 -8.68
N PHE A 68 5.53 -2.48 -8.67
CA PHE A 68 6.96 -2.36 -8.92
C PHE A 68 7.29 -2.82 -10.33
N ILE A 69 8.12 -2.04 -11.02
CA ILE A 69 8.80 -2.43 -12.25
C ILE A 69 10.29 -2.28 -11.95
N VAL A 70 10.99 -3.40 -11.78
CA VAL A 70 12.39 -3.42 -11.36
C VAL A 70 13.26 -3.91 -12.49
N THR A 71 14.16 -3.05 -12.95
CA THR A 71 15.18 -3.40 -13.94
C THR A 71 16.34 -4.13 -13.24
N PRO A 72 16.79 -5.28 -13.76
CA PRO A 72 17.95 -5.98 -13.23
C PRO A 72 19.19 -5.08 -13.16
N PRO A 73 20.05 -5.23 -12.14
CA PRO A 73 21.28 -4.48 -12.06
C PRO A 73 22.27 -4.95 -13.14
N VAL A 74 23.22 -4.11 -13.56
CA VAL A 74 24.25 -4.47 -14.54
C VAL A 74 25.21 -5.54 -14.01
N ASP A 75 25.34 -5.66 -12.67
CA ASP A 75 26.12 -6.70 -12.00
C ASP A 75 25.55 -6.99 -10.61
N GLY A 76 25.85 -8.17 -10.07
CA GLY A 76 25.50 -8.54 -8.71
C GLY A 76 24.02 -8.77 -8.47
N THR A 77 23.50 -8.27 -7.33
CA THR A 77 22.12 -8.51 -6.91
C THR A 77 21.49 -7.25 -6.33
N LEU A 78 20.29 -6.92 -6.80
CA LEU A 78 19.45 -5.83 -6.29
C LEU A 78 18.30 -6.40 -5.43
N SER A 79 18.07 -5.82 -4.27
CA SER A 79 16.96 -6.18 -3.38
C SER A 79 16.14 -4.95 -3.01
N VAL A 80 14.81 -5.10 -2.99
CA VAL A 80 13.89 -4.18 -2.31
C VAL A 80 13.43 -4.90 -1.04
N SER A 81 13.91 -4.46 0.14
CA SER A 81 13.70 -5.20 1.38
C SER A 81 12.53 -4.71 2.20
N TYR A 82 12.28 -3.40 2.23
CA TYR A 82 11.22 -2.80 3.05
C TYR A 82 10.57 -1.62 2.35
N ILE A 83 9.30 -1.43 2.70
CA ILE A 83 8.57 -0.18 2.52
C ILE A 83 7.91 0.09 3.86
N TRP A 84 8.21 1.23 4.48
CA TRP A 84 7.70 1.56 5.82
C TRP A 84 7.24 3.00 5.93
N THR A 85 6.35 3.22 6.89
CA THR A 85 5.92 4.52 7.39
C THR A 85 6.11 4.56 8.91
N ASN A 86 5.73 5.65 9.54
CA ASN A 86 5.71 5.73 11.01
C ASN A 86 4.73 4.74 11.67
N ASN A 87 3.76 4.21 10.91
CA ASN A 87 2.67 3.38 11.43
C ASN A 87 2.75 1.90 11.00
N GLY A 88 3.74 1.52 10.21
CA GLY A 88 3.86 0.13 9.78
C GLY A 88 4.73 -0.07 8.55
N SER A 89 4.76 -1.29 8.05
CA SER A 89 5.60 -1.66 6.90
C SER A 89 4.88 -2.55 5.90
N ILE A 90 5.36 -2.53 4.67
CA ILE A 90 5.03 -3.51 3.63
C ILE A 90 6.29 -4.32 3.40
N ASN A 91 6.21 -5.64 3.60
CA ASN A 91 7.30 -6.52 3.24
C ASN A 91 7.35 -6.69 1.72
N SER A 92 8.49 -6.39 1.16
CA SER A 92 8.81 -6.64 -0.24
C SER A 92 9.99 -7.60 -0.31
N ASN A 93 9.78 -8.74 -0.93
CA ASN A 93 10.83 -9.76 -1.14
C ASN A 93 11.34 -9.74 -2.58
N ILE A 94 11.41 -8.55 -3.18
CA ILE A 94 11.93 -8.41 -4.54
C ILE A 94 13.44 -8.56 -4.47
N LYS A 95 13.95 -9.51 -5.25
CA LYS A 95 15.38 -9.73 -5.42
C LYS A 95 15.65 -10.13 -6.86
N LEU A 96 16.57 -9.41 -7.50
CA LEU A 96 16.98 -9.62 -8.89
C LEU A 96 18.50 -9.71 -9.00
N SER A 97 18.96 -10.64 -9.81
CA SER A 97 20.33 -10.77 -10.27
C SER A 97 20.51 -10.11 -11.65
N ALA A 98 21.75 -9.88 -12.06
CA ALA A 98 22.05 -9.25 -13.34
C ALA A 98 21.51 -10.03 -14.57
N ASP A 99 21.39 -11.35 -14.45
CA ASP A 99 20.90 -12.23 -15.52
C ASP A 99 19.37 -12.41 -15.53
N ASP A 100 18.67 -11.80 -14.56
CA ASP A 100 17.21 -11.88 -14.49
C ASP A 100 16.53 -10.96 -15.51
N ASN A 101 15.25 -11.21 -15.78
CA ASN A 101 14.41 -10.31 -16.57
C ASN A 101 13.86 -9.18 -15.69
N ILE A 102 13.31 -8.14 -16.33
CA ILE A 102 12.55 -7.10 -15.65
C ILE A 102 11.42 -7.77 -14.85
N LEU A 103 11.33 -7.43 -13.57
CA LEU A 103 10.27 -7.93 -12.69
C LEU A 103 9.14 -6.90 -12.63
N GLU A 104 7.92 -7.37 -12.84
CA GLU A 104 6.71 -6.64 -12.51
C GLU A 104 5.98 -7.34 -11.37
N SER A 105 5.62 -6.58 -10.34
CA SER A 105 4.85 -7.07 -9.19
C SER A 105 3.85 -6.02 -8.75
N SER A 106 2.60 -6.38 -8.55
CA SER A 106 1.56 -5.47 -8.07
C SER A 106 0.76 -6.06 -6.93
N SER A 107 0.32 -5.21 -6.03
CA SER A 107 -0.53 -5.58 -4.90
C SER A 107 -1.40 -4.42 -4.46
N MET A 108 -2.54 -4.75 -3.85
CA MET A 108 -3.44 -3.81 -3.21
C MET A 108 -3.23 -3.86 -1.70
N TYR A 109 -3.27 -2.70 -1.06
CA TYR A 109 -3.14 -2.56 0.38
C TYR A 109 -4.19 -1.60 0.92
N THR A 110 -4.69 -1.87 2.12
CA THR A 110 -5.59 -0.96 2.82
C THR A 110 -4.80 -0.03 3.73
N PHE A 111 -5.16 1.26 3.71
CA PHE A 111 -4.62 2.22 4.67
C PHE A 111 -4.95 1.83 6.12
N TYR A 112 -4.02 2.11 7.02
CA TYR A 112 -4.16 1.83 8.45
C TYR A 112 -5.34 2.59 9.04
N GLU A 113 -5.37 3.90 8.81
CA GLU A 113 -6.39 4.79 9.31
C GLU A 113 -7.58 4.86 8.35
N VAL A 114 -8.30 3.75 8.24
CA VAL A 114 -9.44 3.57 7.32
C VAL A 114 -10.45 4.71 7.44
N TYR A 115 -10.78 5.13 8.68
CA TYR A 115 -11.76 6.19 8.92
C TYR A 115 -11.26 7.56 8.42
N LYS A 116 -10.03 7.94 8.73
CA LYS A 116 -9.43 9.18 8.21
C LYS A 116 -9.33 9.16 6.69
N CYS A 117 -8.93 8.02 6.13
CA CYS A 117 -8.87 7.83 4.68
C CYS A 117 -10.23 8.02 4.02
N TRP A 118 -11.30 7.50 4.64
CA TRP A 118 -12.66 7.65 4.13
C TRP A 118 -13.18 9.08 4.24
N GLN A 119 -12.94 9.78 5.36
CA GLN A 119 -13.39 11.15 5.59
C GLN A 119 -12.70 12.16 4.66
N ALA A 120 -11.43 11.95 4.37
CA ALA A 120 -10.68 12.88 3.53
C ALA A 120 -11.19 12.85 2.08
N GLU A 121 -11.22 14.01 1.45
CA GLU A 121 -11.45 14.11 0.00
C GLU A 121 -10.28 13.49 -0.78
N LYS A 122 -9.07 13.81 -0.35
CA LYS A 122 -7.83 13.21 -0.86
C LYS A 122 -7.05 12.66 0.33
N TYR A 123 -6.55 11.45 0.20
CA TYR A 123 -5.75 10.80 1.24
C TYR A 123 -4.49 10.19 0.62
N ASN A 124 -3.37 10.43 1.27
CA ASN A 124 -2.07 9.90 0.86
C ASN A 124 -1.21 9.63 2.10
N GLU A 125 -0.22 8.78 1.92
CA GLU A 125 0.83 8.51 2.90
C GLU A 125 2.17 8.33 2.19
N ASP A 126 3.24 8.78 2.85
CA ASP A 126 4.60 8.62 2.35
C ASP A 126 5.20 7.34 2.92
N PHE A 127 5.81 6.56 2.04
CA PHE A 127 6.52 5.34 2.36
C PHE A 127 7.99 5.46 1.98
N THR A 128 8.86 4.99 2.85
CA THR A 128 10.29 4.86 2.52
C THR A 128 10.55 3.45 1.99
N ILE A 129 11.13 3.35 0.79
CA ILE A 129 11.65 2.10 0.25
C ILE A 129 13.15 2.02 0.51
N GLN A 130 13.65 0.82 0.79
CA GLN A 130 15.09 0.56 0.90
C GLN A 130 15.52 -0.39 -0.20
N LEU A 131 16.49 0.07 -0.99
CA LEU A 131 17.13 -0.70 -2.05
C LEU A 131 18.55 -1.06 -1.62
N THR A 132 18.92 -2.31 -1.78
CA THR A 132 20.28 -2.79 -1.50
C THR A 132 20.86 -3.44 -2.75
N TRP A 133 21.90 -2.85 -3.28
CA TRP A 133 22.65 -3.41 -4.40
C TRP A 133 23.98 -3.99 -3.94
N LYS A 134 24.12 -5.30 -4.04
CA LYS A 134 25.38 -6.02 -3.81
C LYS A 134 26.05 -6.25 -5.15
N ARG A 135 27.13 -5.52 -5.39
CA ARG A 135 27.92 -5.58 -6.62
C ARG A 135 28.72 -6.88 -6.72
N ALA A 136 29.06 -7.28 -7.95
CA ALA A 136 29.92 -8.46 -8.19
C ALA A 136 31.31 -8.36 -7.56
N ASN A 137 31.83 -7.14 -7.38
CA ASN A 137 33.10 -6.87 -6.71
C ASN A 137 33.04 -6.93 -5.18
N GLY A 138 31.89 -7.28 -4.60
CA GLY A 138 31.65 -7.37 -3.17
C GLY A 138 31.21 -6.06 -2.49
N ALA A 139 31.23 -4.93 -3.18
CA ALA A 139 30.73 -3.67 -2.66
C ALA A 139 29.20 -3.75 -2.46
N THR A 140 28.70 -3.12 -1.40
CA THR A 140 27.26 -2.99 -1.14
C THR A 140 26.88 -1.51 -1.09
N GLN A 141 25.84 -1.17 -1.82
CA GLN A 141 25.24 0.16 -1.80
C GLN A 141 23.80 0.03 -1.31
N THR A 142 23.42 0.90 -0.38
CA THR A 142 22.05 0.97 0.14
C THR A 142 21.51 2.35 -0.12
N PHE A 143 20.27 2.41 -0.56
CA PHE A 143 19.59 3.64 -0.91
C PHE A 143 18.19 3.63 -0.29
N GLU A 144 17.73 4.81 0.08
CA GLU A 144 16.38 5.03 0.59
C GLU A 144 15.71 6.12 -0.23
N GLU A 145 14.48 5.84 -0.66
CA GLU A 145 13.66 6.79 -1.40
C GLU A 145 12.27 6.85 -0.80
N VAL A 146 11.67 8.02 -0.83
CA VAL A 146 10.30 8.24 -0.40
C VAL A 146 9.38 8.16 -1.61
N ILE A 147 8.34 7.33 -1.50
CA ILE A 147 7.24 7.25 -2.47
C ILE A 147 5.94 7.68 -1.80
N THR A 148 5.04 8.32 -2.54
CA THR A 148 3.74 8.76 -2.03
C THR A 148 2.63 7.89 -2.62
N VAL A 149 1.96 7.10 -1.77
CA VAL A 149 0.78 6.33 -2.17
C VAL A 149 -0.50 7.10 -1.89
N LYS A 150 -1.48 6.98 -2.77
CA LYS A 150 -2.73 7.74 -2.73
C LYS A 150 -3.94 6.83 -2.74
N ARG A 151 -4.98 7.24 -2.04
CA ARG A 151 -6.25 6.51 -2.04
C ARG A 151 -6.80 6.36 -3.46
N ASN A 152 -7.25 5.15 -3.79
CA ASN A 152 -7.84 4.81 -5.09
C ASN A 152 -6.89 5.03 -6.28
N VAL A 153 -5.57 4.93 -6.04
CA VAL A 153 -4.54 5.09 -7.06
C VAL A 153 -3.61 3.88 -7.04
N MET A 154 -3.22 3.41 -8.21
CA MET A 154 -2.11 2.48 -8.40
C MET A 154 -0.84 3.30 -8.59
N THR A 155 0.03 3.33 -7.60
CA THR A 155 1.36 3.95 -7.70
C THR A 155 2.33 2.95 -8.30
N THR A 156 2.88 3.26 -9.48
CA THR A 156 3.90 2.46 -10.14
C THR A 156 5.29 3.01 -9.79
N VAL A 157 6.11 2.16 -9.19
CA VAL A 157 7.48 2.48 -8.80
C VAL A 157 8.43 1.80 -9.77
N ASN A 158 9.09 2.60 -10.62
CA ASN A 158 10.11 2.13 -11.55
C ASN A 158 11.47 2.22 -10.87
N VAL A 159 12.16 1.09 -10.75
CA VAL A 159 13.47 0.99 -10.11
C VAL A 159 14.53 0.61 -11.14
N ASN A 160 15.54 1.46 -11.29
CA ASN A 160 16.69 1.21 -12.16
C ASN A 160 17.98 1.77 -11.53
N VAL A 161 18.89 0.90 -11.14
CA VAL A 161 20.17 1.27 -10.51
C VAL A 161 21.33 1.42 -11.51
N ASN A 162 21.09 1.22 -12.81
CA ASN A 162 22.12 1.09 -13.81
C ASN A 162 22.69 2.45 -14.31
N GLY A 163 22.13 3.58 -13.88
CA GLY A 163 22.54 4.93 -14.32
C GLY A 163 23.53 5.67 -13.42
N GLY A 164 23.99 5.07 -12.33
CA GLY A 164 24.70 5.78 -11.28
C GLY A 164 26.23 5.70 -11.36
N THR A 165 26.85 6.73 -11.88
CA THR A 165 28.17 7.17 -11.42
C THR A 165 27.94 8.28 -10.39
N THR A 166 28.29 8.05 -9.14
CA THR A 166 28.58 9.03 -8.07
C THR A 166 27.53 10.02 -7.61
N ASP A 167 26.42 10.23 -8.30
CA ASP A 167 25.29 11.00 -7.80
C ASP A 167 24.13 10.08 -7.45
N SER A 168 23.65 10.20 -6.24
CA SER A 168 22.71 9.40 -5.49
C SER A 168 21.25 9.42 -5.98
N SER A 169 21.02 9.65 -7.24
CA SER A 169 19.69 9.45 -7.82
C SER A 169 19.58 8.04 -8.36
N LEU A 170 19.16 7.13 -7.52
CA LEU A 170 18.45 5.97 -8.00
C LEU A 170 17.33 6.47 -8.91
N GLY A 171 17.25 5.91 -10.10
CA GLY A 171 16.15 6.21 -11.01
C GLY A 171 14.84 5.59 -10.50
N VAL A 172 14.39 5.99 -9.31
CA VAL A 172 13.05 5.72 -8.83
C VAL A 172 12.15 6.78 -9.44
N LYS A 173 11.20 6.33 -10.24
CA LYS A 173 10.19 7.19 -10.85
C LYS A 173 8.81 6.66 -10.48
N GLU A 174 8.00 7.52 -9.91
CA GLU A 174 6.60 7.25 -9.64
C GLU A 174 5.73 7.60 -10.84
N ASP A 175 4.71 6.79 -11.08
CA ASP A 175 3.64 7.06 -12.02
C ASP A 175 2.31 6.60 -11.42
N ASP A 176 1.33 7.51 -11.40
CA ASP A 176 0.05 7.31 -10.74
C ASP A 176 -1.05 7.02 -11.76
N THR A 177 -1.74 5.91 -11.58
CA THR A 177 -2.90 5.55 -12.38
C THR A 177 -4.14 5.43 -11.48
N PRO A 178 -5.22 6.22 -11.71
CA PRO A 178 -6.46 6.06 -10.97
C PRO A 178 -7.03 4.65 -11.12
N MET A 179 -7.42 4.04 -10.01
CA MET A 179 -8.14 2.78 -10.00
C MET A 179 -9.62 3.09 -10.11
N GLY A 180 -10.31 2.52 -11.09
CA GLY A 180 -11.76 2.67 -11.25
C GLY A 180 -12.52 2.20 -9.99
N ASN A 181 -13.74 2.72 -9.81
CA ASN A 181 -14.66 2.31 -8.75
C ASN A 181 -15.30 0.95 -9.07
#